data_833a0595309c661eb830573963735043
#
_entry.id   833a0595309c661eb830573963735043
#
_cell.length_a   1.000
_cell.length_b   1.000
_cell.length_c   1.000
_cell.angle_alpha   90.00
_cell.angle_beta   90.00
_cell.angle_gamma   90.00
#
_symmetry.space_group_name_H-M   'P 1'
#
loop_
_entity.id
_entity.type
_entity.pdbx_description
1 polymer ?
#
loop_
_entity_poly.entity_id
_entity_poly.type
_entity_poly.pdbx_seq_one_letter_code
_entity_poly.pdbx_strand_id
1 'polypeptide(L)'
;MSNPFFEKPILNSPYECPTRHWELDLHGQPTQQIIERRRRAEFITPIPKPRKQKSPEAEQDQIIFDEGKGLSTRAQQYDTTTAINDLRQQVDQWRSLANPNMWQVTPETARLLQHWRSHKFAGIRPFFCQVEAVETAIWLVEVAPHAGKTGQRILDYLASANNDANPGLMRIALKLATGAGKTTVMAMLIAWQTINAARRPQSQKFTKGFLVVAPGLTIKDRLRVLQPNDPDSYYLSRELVPGDMWDDVKKAKIVITNFHAFKLRERIDLSKGGRSLLQGRGEALNTLETEGQMIQRVMPDLMGVKNILVLNDEAHHCYREKPGAREALQELKGEDRKEAEKNTEAARLWISGLEAVSRKLGVARLMDLSATPFFLSGSGYFEGTLFPWTMSDFSLMDAIECGIVKLPRVPVADNIPGEEMPMFRDLWEHIRAKMPKKGRGKGNTLDPLSLPPQLQTALEALYGHYAKTFALWQESGIRVPPCFIVVCQNTAISKLVYDFISGFQRQNADGTATLENGRLPLFRNFDENGYPLARPNTLLFDS
;
A
#
# COMPACT_ATOMS: atom_id res chain seq x y z
N MET A 1 -26.39 -10.34 22.75
CA MET A 1 -27.01 -9.64 21.59
C MET A 1 -25.90 -9.38 20.59
N SER A 2 -26.10 -9.73 19.32
CA SER A 2 -25.12 -9.41 18.27
C SER A 2 -25.05 -7.88 18.10
N ASN A 3 -23.83 -7.34 17.91
CA ASN A 3 -23.69 -5.92 17.64
C ASN A 3 -24.29 -5.62 16.25
N PRO A 4 -25.21 -4.65 16.11
CA PRO A 4 -25.90 -4.32 14.85
C PRO A 4 -24.95 -4.00 13.69
N PHE A 5 -23.73 -3.54 13.98
CA PHE A 5 -22.69 -3.31 12.97
C PHE A 5 -22.37 -4.57 12.17
N PHE A 6 -22.28 -5.75 12.82
CA PHE A 6 -21.94 -7.00 12.11
C PHE A 6 -23.06 -7.50 11.21
N GLU A 7 -24.29 -7.07 11.44
CA GLU A 7 -25.45 -7.41 10.62
C GLU A 7 -25.62 -6.44 9.45
N LYS A 8 -25.37 -5.15 9.67
CA LYS A 8 -25.56 -4.07 8.69
C LYS A 8 -24.40 -3.08 8.67
N PRO A 9 -23.20 -3.50 8.26
CA PRO A 9 -22.02 -2.64 8.28
C PRO A 9 -22.10 -1.48 7.27
N ILE A 10 -22.84 -1.66 6.16
CA ILE A 10 -22.91 -0.69 5.06
C ILE A 10 -23.97 0.37 5.37
N LEU A 11 -23.56 1.62 5.40
CA LEU A 11 -24.42 2.77 5.68
C LEU A 11 -24.55 3.76 4.52
N ASN A 12 -23.56 3.80 3.63
CA ASN A 12 -23.41 4.82 2.59
C ASN A 12 -23.20 4.20 1.21
N SER A 13 -23.53 4.96 0.16
CA SER A 13 -23.13 4.64 -1.20
C SER A 13 -21.63 4.88 -1.39
N PRO A 14 -20.90 4.02 -2.13
CA PRO A 14 -19.49 4.26 -2.47
C PRO A 14 -19.29 5.43 -3.44
N TYR A 15 -20.36 5.91 -4.06
CA TYR A 15 -20.35 6.93 -5.12
C TYR A 15 -20.77 8.33 -4.66
N GLU A 16 -21.17 8.46 -3.41
CA GLU A 16 -21.67 9.70 -2.83
C GLU A 16 -20.89 10.05 -1.57
N CYS A 17 -20.90 11.33 -1.20
CA CYS A 17 -20.29 11.75 0.06
C CYS A 17 -20.95 11.02 1.24
N PRO A 18 -20.19 10.33 2.08
CA PRO A 18 -20.75 9.68 3.26
C PRO A 18 -21.47 10.65 4.17
N THR A 19 -22.65 10.30 4.63
CA THR A 19 -23.50 11.12 5.52
C THR A 19 -23.65 10.53 6.91
N ARG A 20 -23.28 9.26 7.09
CA ARG A 20 -23.44 8.55 8.35
C ARG A 20 -22.21 7.70 8.64
N HIS A 21 -22.01 7.38 9.90
CA HIS A 21 -20.98 6.42 10.30
C HIS A 21 -21.36 5.73 11.62
N TRP A 22 -20.81 4.54 11.84
CA TRP A 22 -20.85 3.88 13.14
C TRP A 22 -19.93 4.62 14.11
N GLU A 23 -20.43 4.92 15.31
CA GLU A 23 -19.58 5.42 16.39
C GLU A 23 -18.55 4.37 16.77
N LEU A 24 -17.31 4.77 17.05
CA LEU A 24 -16.24 3.90 17.50
C LEU A 24 -15.92 4.20 18.96
N ASP A 25 -15.62 3.16 19.73
CA ASP A 25 -15.10 3.30 21.08
C ASP A 25 -13.62 3.71 21.09
N LEU A 26 -13.04 3.86 22.28
CA LEU A 26 -11.64 4.24 22.47
C LEU A 26 -10.63 3.22 21.88
N HIS A 27 -11.10 2.00 21.61
CA HIS A 27 -10.30 0.94 20.98
C HIS A 27 -10.53 0.84 19.47
N GLY A 28 -11.32 1.76 18.90
CA GLY A 28 -11.68 1.77 17.48
C GLY A 28 -12.69 0.69 17.09
N GLN A 29 -13.41 0.10 18.05
CA GLN A 29 -14.45 -0.89 17.79
C GLN A 29 -15.81 -0.20 17.62
N PRO A 30 -16.64 -0.67 16.65
CA PRO A 30 -17.96 -0.10 16.45
C PRO A 30 -18.86 -0.27 17.70
N THR A 31 -19.47 0.82 18.13
CA THR A 31 -20.55 0.81 19.14
C THR A 31 -21.86 0.36 18.50
N GLN A 32 -22.96 0.52 19.22
CA GLN A 32 -24.31 0.25 18.70
C GLN A 32 -25.00 1.51 18.11
N GLN A 33 -24.27 2.63 18.03
CA GLN A 33 -24.83 3.92 17.63
C GLN A 33 -24.35 4.31 16.21
N ILE A 34 -25.28 4.88 15.45
CA ILE A 34 -25.00 5.51 14.16
C ILE A 34 -25.04 7.02 14.36
N ILE A 35 -24.00 7.69 13.89
CA ILE A 35 -23.90 9.14 13.91
C ILE A 35 -24.32 9.68 12.54
N GLU A 36 -25.32 10.57 12.51
CA GLU A 36 -25.91 11.16 11.30
C GLU A 36 -25.04 12.32 10.75
N ARG A 37 -23.77 12.06 10.57
CA ARG A 37 -22.80 12.95 9.90
C ARG A 37 -21.65 12.13 9.34
N ARG A 38 -20.88 12.73 8.42
CA ARG A 38 -19.63 12.13 7.94
C ARG A 38 -18.63 11.99 9.08
N ARG A 39 -17.90 10.86 9.10
CA ARG A 39 -16.77 10.64 10.02
C ARG A 39 -15.69 11.70 9.80
N ARG A 40 -15.23 12.29 10.89
CA ARG A 40 -14.07 13.17 10.88
C ARG A 40 -12.79 12.33 10.81
N ALA A 41 -11.71 12.92 10.29
CA ALA A 41 -10.40 12.34 10.46
C ALA A 41 -10.06 12.38 11.94
N GLU A 42 -9.85 11.22 12.53
CA GLU A 42 -9.50 11.03 13.93
C GLU A 42 -8.25 10.14 13.98
N PHE A 43 -7.43 10.35 14.99
CA PHE A 43 -6.29 9.48 15.22
C PHE A 43 -6.78 8.17 15.84
N ILE A 44 -6.81 7.11 15.05
CA ILE A 44 -7.02 5.76 15.56
C ILE A 44 -5.66 5.11 15.64
N THR A 45 -5.18 4.88 16.85
CA THR A 45 -3.93 4.16 17.07
C THR A 45 -4.02 2.78 16.38
N PRO A 46 -3.07 2.41 15.52
CA PRO A 46 -3.01 1.05 15.01
C PRO A 46 -3.04 0.08 16.21
N ILE A 47 -3.80 -1.02 16.10
CA ILE A 47 -3.92 -2.00 17.19
C ILE A 47 -2.52 -2.35 17.70
N PRO A 48 -2.18 -2.08 18.97
CA PRO A 48 -0.86 -2.37 19.49
C PRO A 48 -0.60 -3.88 19.36
N LYS A 49 0.57 -4.27 18.87
CA LYS A 49 1.00 -5.67 18.96
C LYS A 49 0.87 -6.09 20.44
N PRO A 50 0.28 -7.26 20.75
CA PRO A 50 0.13 -7.70 22.14
C PRO A 50 1.51 -7.71 22.79
N ARG A 51 1.73 -6.84 23.76
CA ARG A 51 2.96 -6.80 24.54
C ARG A 51 3.07 -8.11 25.31
N LYS A 52 4.15 -8.87 25.14
CA LYS A 52 4.53 -9.90 26.10
C LYS A 52 4.55 -9.22 27.48
N GLN A 53 3.76 -9.73 28.43
CA GLN A 53 3.73 -9.23 29.80
C GLN A 53 5.15 -9.07 30.32
N LYS A 54 5.60 -7.85 30.47
CA LYS A 54 6.75 -7.49 31.29
C LYS A 54 6.23 -7.12 32.67
N SER A 55 7.04 -7.47 33.67
CA SER A 55 6.83 -7.27 35.09
C SER A 55 6.20 -5.92 35.50
N PRO A 56 5.53 -5.85 36.67
CA PRO A 56 4.70 -4.69 37.11
C PRO A 56 5.38 -3.33 37.20
N GLU A 57 6.71 -3.27 37.10
CA GLU A 57 7.49 -2.02 37.20
C GLU A 57 7.56 -1.19 35.91
N ALA A 58 7.00 -1.69 34.79
CA ALA A 58 6.98 -0.99 33.51
C ALA A 58 5.66 -0.21 33.22
N GLU A 59 4.79 -0.10 34.22
CA GLU A 59 3.48 0.58 34.07
C GLU A 59 3.53 2.12 34.08
N GLN A 60 4.69 2.74 34.29
CA GLN A 60 4.77 4.21 34.41
C GLN A 60 4.90 4.96 33.08
N ASP A 61 5.06 4.27 31.94
CA ASP A 61 5.02 4.88 30.61
C ASP A 61 3.72 4.59 29.82
N GLN A 62 2.61 4.42 30.52
CA GLN A 62 1.31 4.38 29.89
C GLN A 62 0.98 5.76 29.30
N ILE A 63 0.70 5.76 28.00
CA ILE A 63 0.13 6.90 27.29
C ILE A 63 -1.13 7.32 28.05
N ILE A 64 -1.05 8.44 28.77
CA ILE A 64 -2.21 9.07 29.39
C ILE A 64 -2.98 9.69 28.23
N PHE A 65 -4.12 9.08 27.86
CA PHE A 65 -5.12 9.71 27.03
C PHE A 65 -5.76 10.82 27.88
N ASP A 66 -5.44 12.06 27.56
CA ASP A 66 -6.14 13.20 28.13
C ASP A 66 -7.51 13.32 27.44
N GLU A 67 -8.58 13.13 28.21
CA GLU A 67 -9.96 13.24 27.73
C GLU A 67 -10.18 14.64 27.14
N GLY A 68 -10.19 14.76 25.82
CA GLY A 68 -10.55 15.98 25.08
C GLY A 68 -9.45 16.66 24.28
N LYS A 69 -8.20 16.22 24.37
CA LYS A 69 -7.10 16.69 23.51
C LYS A 69 -6.34 15.46 23.00
N GLY A 70 -6.56 15.09 21.73
CA GLY A 70 -5.76 14.02 21.11
C GLY A 70 -4.27 14.14 21.48
N LEU A 71 -3.54 13.02 21.51
CA LEU A 71 -2.16 12.86 21.91
C LEU A 71 -1.36 14.16 22.02
N SER A 72 -1.43 14.83 23.18
CA SER A 72 -0.59 15.95 23.55
C SER A 72 0.71 15.40 24.10
N THR A 73 1.55 14.92 23.22
CA THR A 73 2.95 14.73 23.61
C THR A 73 3.76 15.87 23.04
N ARG A 74 4.75 16.34 23.80
CA ARG A 74 5.79 17.29 23.33
C ARG A 74 6.49 16.87 22.03
N ALA A 75 6.16 15.68 21.49
CA ALA A 75 6.70 15.09 20.28
C ALA A 75 5.81 15.33 19.05
N GLN A 76 4.55 15.73 19.18
CA GLN A 76 3.66 15.96 18.04
C GLN A 76 3.55 17.47 17.77
N GLN A 77 4.45 17.95 16.93
CA GLN A 77 4.54 19.36 16.51
C GLN A 77 3.38 19.79 15.61
N TYR A 78 2.71 18.83 14.96
CA TYR A 78 1.68 19.07 13.96
C TYR A 78 0.37 18.36 14.31
N ASP A 79 -0.72 19.11 14.37
CA ASP A 79 -2.09 18.55 14.45
C ASP A 79 -2.60 18.22 13.05
N THR A 80 -2.18 17.04 12.55
CA THR A 80 -2.51 16.58 11.21
C THR A 80 -4.00 16.30 11.04
N THR A 81 -4.70 15.84 12.06
CA THR A 81 -6.12 15.53 11.98
C THR A 81 -6.97 16.79 11.84
N THR A 82 -6.64 17.84 12.58
CA THR A 82 -7.27 19.16 12.40
C THR A 82 -6.99 19.72 11.01
N ALA A 83 -5.76 19.65 10.52
CA ALA A 83 -5.42 20.12 9.18
C ALA A 83 -6.20 19.38 8.07
N ILE A 84 -6.35 18.05 8.18
CA ILE A 84 -7.17 17.24 7.25
C ILE A 84 -8.63 17.66 7.30
N ASN A 85 -9.21 17.82 8.50
CA ASN A 85 -10.62 18.20 8.66
C ASN A 85 -10.89 19.62 8.14
N ASP A 86 -10.01 20.58 8.40
CA ASP A 86 -10.10 21.94 7.88
C ASP A 86 -10.03 21.93 6.35
N LEU A 87 -9.06 21.23 5.77
CA LEU A 87 -8.93 21.12 4.32
C LEU A 87 -10.16 20.45 3.71
N ARG A 88 -10.64 19.35 4.29
CA ARG A 88 -11.86 18.66 3.84
C ARG A 88 -13.06 19.61 3.82
N GLN A 89 -13.24 20.42 4.85
CA GLN A 89 -14.31 21.44 4.88
C GLN A 89 -14.17 22.43 3.72
N GLN A 90 -12.97 22.87 3.40
CA GLN A 90 -12.74 23.78 2.26
C GLN A 90 -13.03 23.10 0.91
N VAL A 91 -12.60 21.85 0.75
CA VAL A 91 -12.89 21.06 -0.46
C VAL A 91 -14.39 20.81 -0.61
N ASP A 92 -15.12 20.52 0.46
CA ASP A 92 -16.57 20.32 0.43
C ASP A 92 -17.32 21.60 0.06
N GLN A 93 -16.93 22.75 0.62
CA GLN A 93 -17.48 24.06 0.26
C GLN A 93 -17.21 24.38 -1.22
N TRP A 94 -15.97 24.17 -1.68
CA TRP A 94 -15.57 24.38 -3.05
C TRP A 94 -16.31 23.43 -4.03
N ARG A 95 -16.48 22.18 -3.68
CA ARG A 95 -17.22 21.17 -4.46
C ARG A 95 -18.69 21.56 -4.62
N SER A 96 -19.29 22.19 -3.61
CA SER A 96 -20.68 22.62 -3.62
C SER A 96 -20.99 23.82 -4.55
N LEU A 97 -19.96 24.51 -5.06
CA LEU A 97 -20.13 25.62 -5.99
C LEU A 97 -20.74 25.13 -7.31
N ALA A 98 -21.97 25.55 -7.59
CA ALA A 98 -22.71 25.12 -8.77
C ALA A 98 -22.12 25.61 -10.09
N ASN A 99 -21.48 26.80 -10.08
CA ASN A 99 -20.90 27.40 -11.29
C ASN A 99 -19.42 27.02 -11.43
N PRO A 100 -19.03 26.25 -12.46
CA PRO A 100 -17.64 25.86 -12.71
C PRO A 100 -16.66 27.04 -12.87
N ASN A 101 -17.14 28.19 -13.34
CA ASN A 101 -16.30 29.39 -13.47
C ASN A 101 -15.84 29.95 -12.10
N MET A 102 -16.50 29.56 -11.02
CA MET A 102 -16.13 29.95 -9.66
C MET A 102 -15.15 28.97 -9.00
N TRP A 103 -14.82 27.85 -9.64
CA TRP A 103 -13.92 26.85 -9.09
C TRP A 103 -12.45 27.28 -9.04
N GLN A 104 -12.09 28.37 -9.72
CA GLN A 104 -10.71 28.89 -9.73
C GLN A 104 -9.66 27.87 -10.20
N VAL A 105 -10.07 26.99 -11.10
CA VAL A 105 -9.21 25.99 -11.74
C VAL A 105 -9.12 26.27 -13.24
N THR A 106 -8.21 25.60 -13.92
CA THR A 106 -8.13 25.70 -15.39
C THR A 106 -9.39 25.12 -16.04
N PRO A 107 -9.77 25.57 -17.27
CA PRO A 107 -10.87 24.98 -18.02
C PRO A 107 -10.73 23.47 -18.25
N GLU A 108 -9.51 22.98 -18.43
CA GLU A 108 -9.19 21.56 -18.56
C GLU A 108 -9.51 20.79 -17.28
N THR A 109 -9.09 21.34 -16.14
CA THR A 109 -9.39 20.78 -14.81
C THR A 109 -10.88 20.84 -14.53
N ALA A 110 -11.57 21.93 -14.85
CA ALA A 110 -13.02 22.03 -14.67
C ALA A 110 -13.77 20.95 -15.47
N ARG A 111 -13.36 20.69 -16.72
CA ARG A 111 -13.95 19.62 -17.53
C ARG A 111 -13.71 18.22 -16.97
N LEU A 112 -12.50 17.94 -16.47
CA LEU A 112 -12.19 16.67 -15.83
C LEU A 112 -13.02 16.48 -14.57
N LEU A 113 -13.16 17.52 -13.73
CA LEU A 113 -14.00 17.47 -12.52
C LEU A 113 -15.47 17.23 -12.87
N GLN A 114 -16.02 17.92 -13.89
CA GLN A 114 -17.37 17.68 -14.37
C GLN A 114 -17.55 16.25 -14.86
N HIS A 115 -16.56 15.73 -15.59
CA HIS A 115 -16.58 14.36 -16.08
C HIS A 115 -16.60 13.36 -14.92
N TRP A 116 -15.68 13.44 -13.97
CA TRP A 116 -15.61 12.51 -12.84
C TRP A 116 -16.84 12.56 -11.92
N ARG A 117 -17.47 13.73 -11.79
CA ARG A 117 -18.66 13.92 -10.94
C ARG A 117 -19.97 13.50 -11.60
N SER A 118 -20.11 13.72 -12.92
CA SER A 118 -21.41 13.72 -13.57
C SER A 118 -21.52 12.83 -14.81
N HIS A 119 -20.43 12.25 -15.30
CA HIS A 119 -20.45 11.35 -16.45
C HIS A 119 -21.25 10.07 -16.16
N LYS A 120 -22.01 9.60 -17.15
CA LYS A 120 -22.68 8.30 -17.08
C LYS A 120 -21.71 7.23 -17.58
N PHE A 121 -20.98 6.64 -16.65
CA PHE A 121 -20.02 5.57 -16.93
C PHE A 121 -20.73 4.30 -17.41
N ALA A 122 -20.28 3.71 -18.49
CA ALA A 122 -20.80 2.44 -18.99
C ALA A 122 -20.30 1.25 -18.15
N GLY A 123 -19.12 1.40 -17.55
CA GLY A 123 -18.47 0.38 -16.74
C GLY A 123 -18.26 0.81 -15.29
N ILE A 124 -17.01 0.74 -14.83
CA ILE A 124 -16.63 1.03 -13.43
C ILE A 124 -16.56 2.54 -13.22
N ARG A 125 -17.53 3.09 -12.47
CA ARG A 125 -17.53 4.49 -12.05
C ARG A 125 -16.48 4.70 -10.94
N PRO A 126 -15.75 5.84 -10.93
CA PRO A 126 -14.89 6.19 -9.80
C PRO A 126 -15.68 6.31 -8.50
N PHE A 127 -15.13 5.80 -7.40
CA PHE A 127 -15.69 5.98 -6.09
C PHE A 127 -15.54 7.43 -5.61
N PHE A 128 -16.44 7.85 -4.74
CA PHE A 128 -16.37 9.20 -4.15
C PHE A 128 -15.00 9.48 -3.52
N CYS A 129 -14.44 8.54 -2.75
CA CYS A 129 -13.13 8.71 -2.11
C CYS A 129 -11.98 8.90 -3.11
N GLN A 130 -12.07 8.32 -4.30
CA GLN A 130 -11.09 8.51 -5.37
C GLN A 130 -11.17 9.91 -5.95
N VAL A 131 -12.39 10.36 -6.25
CA VAL A 131 -12.65 11.72 -6.74
C VAL A 131 -12.20 12.74 -5.70
N GLU A 132 -12.58 12.57 -4.44
CA GLU A 132 -12.21 13.46 -3.34
C GLU A 132 -10.69 13.57 -3.13
N ALA A 133 -9.96 12.46 -3.21
CA ALA A 133 -8.51 12.48 -3.08
C ALA A 133 -7.86 13.34 -4.18
N VAL A 134 -8.34 13.21 -5.42
CA VAL A 134 -7.86 14.04 -6.54
C VAL A 134 -8.32 15.49 -6.40
N GLU A 135 -9.55 15.74 -5.97
CA GLU A 135 -10.07 17.08 -5.67
C GLU A 135 -9.25 17.79 -4.60
N THR A 136 -8.83 17.05 -3.57
CA THR A 136 -7.93 17.57 -2.53
C THR A 136 -6.59 18.03 -3.12
N ALA A 137 -5.99 17.20 -3.99
CA ALA A 137 -4.74 17.56 -4.67
C ALA A 137 -4.93 18.77 -5.61
N ILE A 138 -6.01 18.82 -6.38
CA ILE A 138 -6.37 19.95 -7.25
C ILE A 138 -6.58 21.22 -6.41
N TRP A 139 -7.32 21.13 -5.33
CA TRP A 139 -7.60 22.26 -4.45
C TRP A 139 -6.30 22.86 -3.89
N LEU A 140 -5.38 22.03 -3.39
CA LEU A 140 -4.09 22.46 -2.86
C LEU A 140 -3.23 23.15 -3.92
N VAL A 141 -3.28 22.69 -5.18
CA VAL A 141 -2.40 23.18 -6.26
C VAL A 141 -2.97 24.37 -7.02
N GLU A 142 -4.26 24.34 -7.33
CA GLU A 142 -4.89 25.36 -8.17
C GLU A 142 -5.69 26.38 -7.37
N VAL A 143 -6.43 25.95 -6.33
CA VAL A 143 -7.41 26.79 -5.62
C VAL A 143 -6.80 27.48 -4.40
N ALA A 144 -6.08 26.75 -3.55
CA ALA A 144 -5.53 27.26 -2.29
C ALA A 144 -4.72 28.57 -2.44
N PRO A 145 -3.88 28.73 -3.50
CA PRO A 145 -3.15 29.99 -3.70
C PRO A 145 -4.03 31.23 -3.89
N HIS A 146 -5.31 31.02 -4.23
CA HIS A 146 -6.30 32.07 -4.49
C HIS A 146 -7.40 32.14 -3.42
N ALA A 147 -7.40 31.20 -2.44
CA ALA A 147 -8.42 31.08 -1.40
C ALA A 147 -8.17 32.00 -0.17
N GLY A 148 -7.42 33.08 -0.34
CA GLY A 148 -7.16 34.09 0.70
C GLY A 148 -6.41 33.51 1.91
N LYS A 149 -6.73 34.04 3.11
CA LYS A 149 -6.04 33.66 4.37
C LYS A 149 -6.17 32.15 4.71
N THR A 150 -7.31 31.55 4.41
CA THR A 150 -7.55 30.13 4.71
C THR A 150 -6.68 29.24 3.83
N GLY A 151 -6.63 29.53 2.52
CA GLY A 151 -5.76 28.81 1.60
C GLY A 151 -4.28 28.94 2.00
N GLN A 152 -3.85 30.16 2.30
CA GLN A 152 -2.48 30.42 2.74
C GLN A 152 -2.12 29.65 4.00
N ARG A 153 -2.98 29.65 5.03
CA ARG A 153 -2.74 28.88 6.28
C ARG A 153 -2.51 27.40 6.01
N ILE A 154 -3.32 26.80 5.14
CA ILE A 154 -3.19 25.37 4.80
C ILE A 154 -1.88 25.11 4.03
N LEU A 155 -1.53 26.00 3.10
CA LEU A 155 -0.27 25.88 2.36
C LEU A 155 0.96 26.08 3.28
N ASP A 156 0.90 27.02 4.22
CA ASP A 156 1.97 27.27 5.19
C ASP A 156 2.15 26.07 6.12
N TYR A 157 1.05 25.47 6.59
CA TYR A 157 1.10 24.22 7.36
C TYR A 157 1.81 23.11 6.57
N LEU A 158 1.39 22.87 5.32
CA LEU A 158 1.97 21.83 4.47
C LEU A 158 3.44 22.10 4.16
N ALA A 159 3.80 23.36 3.90
CA ALA A 159 5.19 23.77 3.66
C ALA A 159 6.07 23.55 4.90
N SER A 160 5.58 23.94 6.09
CA SER A 160 6.29 23.74 7.34
C SER A 160 6.51 22.26 7.64
N ALA A 161 5.45 21.43 7.53
CA ALA A 161 5.53 20.00 7.74
C ALA A 161 6.54 19.31 6.80
N ASN A 162 6.59 19.76 5.53
CA ASN A 162 7.56 19.24 4.57
C ASN A 162 8.98 19.75 4.83
N ASN A 163 9.17 21.00 5.19
CA ASN A 163 10.49 21.54 5.50
C ASN A 163 11.15 20.80 6.66
N ASP A 164 10.37 20.42 7.66
CA ASP A 164 10.87 19.70 8.83
C ASP A 164 11.15 18.21 8.54
N ALA A 165 10.24 17.54 7.85
CA ALA A 165 10.34 16.11 7.64
C ALA A 165 10.98 15.70 6.29
N ASN A 166 10.86 16.53 5.26
CA ASN A 166 11.26 16.23 3.88
C ASN A 166 12.01 17.39 3.21
N PRO A 167 13.09 17.94 3.80
CA PRO A 167 13.78 19.10 3.25
C PRO A 167 14.08 18.95 1.75
N GLY A 168 13.65 19.93 0.95
CA GLY A 168 13.84 19.93 -0.51
C GLY A 168 12.84 19.10 -1.32
N LEU A 169 11.84 18.49 -0.68
CA LEU A 169 10.78 17.73 -1.34
C LEU A 169 9.41 18.22 -0.85
N MET A 170 8.51 18.56 -1.78
CA MET A 170 7.12 18.89 -1.46
C MET A 170 6.24 17.63 -1.61
N ARG A 171 5.83 17.06 -0.49
CA ARG A 171 5.01 15.84 -0.43
C ARG A 171 3.58 16.15 -0.01
N ILE A 172 2.64 15.43 -0.59
CA ILE A 172 1.22 15.44 -0.24
C ILE A 172 0.80 13.98 -0.10
N ALA A 173 0.43 13.56 1.11
CA ALA A 173 -0.03 12.20 1.32
C ALA A 173 -1.57 12.13 1.28
N LEU A 174 -2.05 11.17 0.51
CA LEU A 174 -3.46 10.85 0.34
C LEU A 174 -3.71 9.49 0.99
N LYS A 175 -4.36 9.50 2.16
CA LYS A 175 -4.69 8.28 2.89
C LYS A 175 -5.97 7.69 2.34
N LEU A 176 -5.85 6.47 1.78
CA LEU A 176 -6.93 5.70 1.18
C LEU A 176 -6.85 4.25 1.64
N ALA A 177 -7.92 3.74 2.19
CA ALA A 177 -8.01 2.35 2.64
C ALA A 177 -7.54 1.37 1.58
N THR A 178 -6.99 0.23 2.01
CA THR A 178 -6.69 -0.89 1.12
C THR A 178 -7.96 -1.31 0.38
N GLY A 179 -7.88 -1.52 -0.93
CA GLY A 179 -9.06 -1.84 -1.75
C GLY A 179 -9.84 -0.63 -2.28
N ALA A 180 -9.62 0.58 -1.77
CA ALA A 180 -10.30 1.80 -2.24
C ALA A 180 -9.82 2.29 -3.64
N GLY A 181 -8.88 1.59 -4.27
CA GLY A 181 -8.47 1.83 -5.65
C GLY A 181 -7.45 2.96 -5.84
N LYS A 182 -6.37 2.99 -5.06
CA LYS A 182 -5.24 3.95 -5.17
C LYS A 182 -4.76 4.12 -6.62
N THR A 183 -4.71 3.04 -7.41
CA THR A 183 -4.28 3.08 -8.82
C THR A 183 -5.20 3.95 -9.69
N THR A 184 -6.50 3.97 -9.43
CA THR A 184 -7.43 4.88 -10.13
C THR A 184 -7.13 6.34 -9.81
N VAL A 185 -6.83 6.64 -8.54
CA VAL A 185 -6.40 7.99 -8.13
C VAL A 185 -5.12 8.41 -8.85
N MET A 186 -4.13 7.50 -8.97
CA MET A 186 -2.91 7.77 -9.75
C MET A 186 -3.23 8.09 -11.21
N ALA A 187 -4.10 7.31 -11.86
CA ALA A 187 -4.51 7.56 -13.24
C ALA A 187 -5.20 8.92 -13.40
N MET A 188 -6.09 9.29 -12.47
CA MET A 188 -6.75 10.60 -12.48
C MET A 188 -5.74 11.75 -12.28
N LEU A 189 -4.78 11.61 -11.37
CA LEU A 189 -3.70 12.60 -11.14
C LEU A 189 -2.83 12.76 -12.40
N ILE A 190 -2.46 11.67 -13.06
CA ILE A 190 -1.70 11.68 -14.32
C ILE A 190 -2.50 12.38 -15.41
N ALA A 191 -3.78 12.03 -15.58
CA ALA A 191 -4.65 12.67 -16.56
C ALA A 191 -4.76 14.18 -16.33
N TRP A 192 -5.05 14.59 -15.09
CA TRP A 192 -5.13 16.02 -14.73
C TRP A 192 -3.86 16.77 -15.08
N GLN A 193 -2.70 16.27 -14.67
CA GLN A 193 -1.42 16.92 -14.91
C GLN A 193 -1.06 16.96 -16.40
N THR A 194 -1.22 15.83 -17.10
CA THR A 194 -0.82 15.71 -18.51
C THR A 194 -1.66 16.59 -19.42
N ILE A 195 -2.99 16.56 -19.27
CA ILE A 195 -3.91 17.34 -20.12
C ILE A 195 -3.64 18.83 -19.94
N ASN A 196 -3.47 19.28 -18.69
CA ASN A 196 -3.14 20.69 -18.43
C ASN A 196 -1.77 21.06 -19.03
N ALA A 197 -0.74 20.24 -18.83
CA ALA A 197 0.59 20.50 -19.39
C ALA A 197 0.61 20.45 -20.94
N ALA A 198 -0.27 19.65 -21.55
CA ALA A 198 -0.37 19.54 -23.00
C ALA A 198 -1.04 20.78 -23.62
N ARG A 199 -2.10 21.28 -23.00
CA ARG A 199 -2.89 22.40 -23.49
C ARG A 199 -2.38 23.77 -23.00
N ARG A 200 -1.55 23.77 -21.93
CA ARG A 200 -0.95 24.97 -21.32
C ARG A 200 0.56 24.83 -21.15
N PRO A 201 1.32 24.75 -22.27
CA PRO A 201 2.76 24.42 -22.24
C PRO A 201 3.61 25.46 -21.50
N GLN A 202 3.11 26.68 -21.33
CA GLN A 202 3.78 27.74 -20.59
C GLN A 202 3.60 27.65 -19.07
N SER A 203 2.65 26.81 -18.58
CA SER A 203 2.40 26.67 -17.17
C SER A 203 3.45 25.77 -16.53
N GLN A 204 4.11 26.26 -15.49
CA GLN A 204 5.06 25.47 -14.69
C GLN A 204 4.36 24.67 -13.57
N LYS A 205 3.04 24.81 -13.41
CA LYS A 205 2.26 24.09 -12.39
C LYS A 205 2.04 22.61 -12.74
N PHE A 206 2.10 22.26 -14.04
CA PHE A 206 1.73 20.96 -14.57
C PHE A 206 2.88 20.30 -15.31
N THR A 207 2.88 18.97 -15.36
CA THR A 207 3.92 18.18 -16.01
C THR A 207 3.34 17.03 -16.85
N LYS A 208 4.16 16.55 -17.80
CA LYS A 208 3.90 15.33 -18.57
C LYS A 208 4.82 14.19 -18.17
N GLY A 209 5.70 14.40 -17.22
CA GLY A 209 6.65 13.38 -16.74
C GLY A 209 6.26 12.83 -15.37
N PHE A 210 6.18 11.52 -15.27
CA PHE A 210 5.75 10.82 -14.06
C PHE A 210 6.70 9.70 -13.69
N LEU A 211 7.08 9.67 -12.43
CA LEU A 211 7.81 8.57 -11.83
C LEU A 211 6.90 7.89 -10.82
N VAL A 212 6.50 6.65 -11.08
CA VAL A 212 5.71 5.83 -10.15
C VAL A 212 6.65 4.88 -9.44
N VAL A 213 6.72 4.96 -8.12
CA VAL A 213 7.59 4.12 -7.30
C VAL A 213 6.75 3.25 -6.37
N ALA A 214 7.04 1.95 -6.35
CA ALA A 214 6.34 0.97 -5.55
C ALA A 214 7.32 0.08 -4.75
N PRO A 215 6.88 -0.57 -3.65
CA PRO A 215 7.78 -1.37 -2.83
C PRO A 215 8.22 -2.68 -3.48
N GLY A 216 7.41 -3.32 -4.32
CA GLY A 216 7.66 -4.66 -4.85
C GLY A 216 7.86 -4.73 -6.37
N LEU A 217 8.53 -5.79 -6.83
CA LEU A 217 8.78 -6.03 -8.27
C LEU A 217 7.50 -6.41 -9.03
N THR A 218 6.66 -7.23 -8.44
CA THR A 218 5.39 -7.72 -9.03
C THR A 218 4.33 -6.62 -9.16
N ILE A 219 4.46 -5.53 -8.42
CA ILE A 219 3.54 -4.38 -8.47
C ILE A 219 3.69 -3.64 -9.80
N LYS A 220 4.87 -3.68 -10.43
CA LYS A 220 5.10 -3.05 -11.73
C LYS A 220 4.10 -3.54 -12.79
N ASP A 221 3.83 -4.84 -12.83
CA ASP A 221 2.89 -5.42 -13.81
C ASP A 221 1.45 -4.99 -13.53
N ARG A 222 1.07 -4.85 -12.27
CA ARG A 222 -0.25 -4.32 -11.88
C ARG A 222 -0.43 -2.85 -12.25
N LEU A 223 0.64 -2.05 -12.18
CA LEU A 223 0.62 -0.62 -12.47
C LEU A 223 0.74 -0.30 -13.96
N ARG A 224 0.96 -1.30 -14.85
CA ARG A 224 1.01 -1.08 -16.31
C ARG A 224 -0.26 -0.41 -16.84
N VAL A 225 -1.39 -0.60 -16.19
CA VAL A 225 -2.68 0.04 -16.51
C VAL A 225 -2.65 1.59 -16.44
N LEU A 226 -1.60 2.17 -15.84
CA LEU A 226 -1.33 3.59 -15.85
C LEU A 226 -0.69 4.08 -17.17
N GLN A 227 -0.18 3.18 -18.00
CA GLN A 227 0.36 3.53 -19.31
C GLN A 227 -0.80 3.80 -20.28
N PRO A 228 -0.87 4.98 -20.93
CA PRO A 228 -1.97 5.29 -21.84
C PRO A 228 -2.08 4.33 -23.02
N ASN A 229 -0.96 3.77 -23.48
CA ASN A 229 -0.92 2.84 -24.63
C ASN A 229 -1.12 1.38 -24.23
N ASP A 230 -1.35 1.07 -22.96
CA ASP A 230 -1.64 -0.29 -22.52
C ASP A 230 -3.07 -0.68 -22.94
N PRO A 231 -3.30 -1.91 -23.45
CA PRO A 231 -4.64 -2.38 -23.82
C PRO A 231 -5.65 -2.31 -22.66
N ASP A 232 -5.17 -2.52 -21.42
CA ASP A 232 -5.99 -2.47 -20.20
C ASP A 232 -5.94 -1.10 -19.50
N SER A 233 -5.51 -0.06 -20.22
CA SER A 233 -5.35 1.29 -19.70
C SER A 233 -6.61 1.78 -18.96
N TYR A 234 -6.44 2.27 -17.74
CA TYR A 234 -7.55 2.78 -16.94
C TYR A 234 -8.21 4.03 -17.53
N TYR A 235 -7.50 4.77 -18.35
CA TYR A 235 -8.06 5.97 -19.00
C TYR A 235 -9.18 5.61 -19.96
N LEU A 236 -9.07 4.47 -20.67
CA LEU A 236 -10.09 3.95 -21.58
C LEU A 236 -11.03 2.97 -20.87
N SER A 237 -10.48 1.93 -20.23
CA SER A 237 -11.29 0.86 -19.64
C SER A 237 -12.20 1.32 -18.51
N ARG A 238 -11.89 2.45 -17.88
CA ARG A 238 -12.68 3.09 -16.82
C ARG A 238 -13.22 4.47 -17.21
N GLU A 239 -13.11 4.83 -18.48
CA GLU A 239 -13.63 6.09 -19.01
C GLU A 239 -13.18 7.32 -18.19
N LEU A 240 -11.94 7.33 -17.67
CA LEU A 240 -11.46 8.39 -16.77
C LEU A 240 -11.23 9.73 -17.47
N VAL A 241 -11.23 9.77 -18.78
CA VAL A 241 -10.92 10.95 -19.58
C VAL A 241 -11.97 11.16 -20.66
N PRO A 242 -12.47 12.39 -20.85
CA PRO A 242 -13.32 12.72 -22.01
C PRO A 242 -12.64 12.36 -23.34
N GLY A 243 -13.40 11.84 -24.31
CA GLY A 243 -12.84 11.34 -25.57
C GLY A 243 -11.99 12.34 -26.34
N ASP A 244 -12.36 13.63 -26.32
CA ASP A 244 -11.61 14.71 -26.96
C ASP A 244 -10.30 15.11 -26.24
N MET A 245 -10.07 14.57 -25.04
CA MET A 245 -8.82 14.77 -24.28
C MET A 245 -7.88 13.57 -24.34
N TRP A 246 -8.29 12.52 -25.03
CA TRP A 246 -7.53 11.27 -25.09
C TRP A 246 -6.11 11.46 -25.70
N ASP A 247 -6.01 12.20 -26.80
CA ASP A 247 -4.71 12.44 -27.44
C ASP A 247 -3.76 13.31 -26.58
N ASP A 248 -4.29 14.07 -25.64
CA ASP A 248 -3.48 14.80 -24.69
C ASP A 248 -2.89 13.85 -23.62
N VAL A 249 -3.67 12.89 -23.11
CA VAL A 249 -3.19 11.92 -22.12
C VAL A 249 -2.08 11.03 -22.67
N LYS A 250 -2.13 10.67 -23.96
CA LYS A 250 -1.06 9.91 -24.64
C LYS A 250 0.31 10.59 -24.60
N LYS A 251 0.36 11.88 -24.32
CA LYS A 251 1.62 12.64 -24.19
C LYS A 251 2.33 12.42 -22.85
N ALA A 252 1.72 11.67 -21.93
CA ALA A 252 2.33 11.33 -20.66
C ALA A 252 3.56 10.44 -20.86
N LYS A 253 4.66 10.80 -20.19
CA LYS A 253 5.86 9.95 -20.06
C LYS A 253 5.88 9.37 -18.66
N ILE A 254 5.63 8.08 -18.54
CA ILE A 254 5.45 7.41 -17.26
C ILE A 254 6.51 6.32 -17.11
N VAL A 255 7.32 6.43 -16.06
CA VAL A 255 8.25 5.38 -15.66
C VAL A 255 7.73 4.75 -14.38
N ILE A 256 7.56 3.43 -14.39
CA ILE A 256 7.13 2.64 -13.24
C ILE A 256 8.31 1.82 -12.77
N THR A 257 8.69 1.97 -11.51
CA THR A 257 9.85 1.29 -10.93
C THR A 257 9.60 0.88 -9.47
N ASN A 258 10.50 0.09 -8.91
CA ASN A 258 10.56 -0.13 -7.47
C ASN A 258 11.74 0.64 -6.86
N PHE A 259 11.69 0.89 -5.55
CA PHE A 259 12.73 1.67 -4.87
C PHE A 259 14.11 0.99 -4.88
N HIS A 260 14.18 -0.35 -5.01
CA HIS A 260 15.45 -1.07 -5.11
C HIS A 260 16.25 -0.68 -6.35
N ALA A 261 15.57 -0.18 -7.40
CA ALA A 261 16.23 0.29 -8.60
C ALA A 261 17.16 1.50 -8.34
N PHE A 262 16.94 2.25 -7.25
CA PHE A 262 17.79 3.36 -6.85
C PHE A 262 19.13 2.94 -6.21
N LYS A 263 19.30 1.65 -5.92
CA LYS A 263 20.58 1.13 -5.43
C LYS A 263 21.65 1.31 -6.50
N LEU A 264 22.74 1.98 -6.14
CA LEU A 264 23.89 2.14 -7.02
C LEU A 264 24.53 0.78 -7.33
N ARG A 265 24.84 0.55 -8.60
CA ARG A 265 25.45 -0.70 -9.08
C ARG A 265 26.95 -0.54 -9.29
N GLU A 266 27.69 -1.63 -9.15
CA GLU A 266 29.09 -1.65 -9.59
C GLU A 266 29.15 -1.61 -11.12
N ARG A 267 29.99 -0.73 -11.67
CA ARG A 267 30.19 -0.56 -13.13
C ARG A 267 30.93 -1.70 -13.77
N ILE A 268 31.81 -2.33 -13.01
CA ILE A 268 32.71 -3.38 -13.48
C ILE A 268 32.63 -4.50 -12.47
N ASP A 269 32.20 -5.68 -12.91
CA ASP A 269 32.29 -6.92 -12.13
C ASP A 269 33.74 -7.38 -12.08
N LEU A 270 34.56 -6.75 -11.26
CA LEU A 270 35.92 -7.16 -10.99
C LEU A 270 35.93 -8.18 -9.86
N SER A 271 36.54 -9.34 -10.11
CA SER A 271 36.89 -10.26 -9.05
C SER A 271 37.76 -9.56 -8.01
N LYS A 272 37.78 -10.04 -6.75
CA LYS A 272 38.61 -9.45 -5.69
C LYS A 272 40.08 -9.33 -6.11
N GLY A 273 40.61 -10.30 -6.85
CA GLY A 273 41.98 -10.28 -7.38
C GLY A 273 42.17 -9.26 -8.51
N GLY A 274 41.21 -9.12 -9.43
CA GLY A 274 41.25 -8.13 -10.51
C GLY A 274 41.19 -6.70 -9.96
N ARG A 275 40.40 -6.47 -8.90
CA ARG A 275 40.30 -5.17 -8.20
C ARG A 275 41.64 -4.80 -7.55
N SER A 276 42.27 -5.74 -6.85
CA SER A 276 43.60 -5.55 -6.24
C SER A 276 44.69 -5.26 -7.26
N LEU A 277 44.63 -5.92 -8.43
CA LEU A 277 45.61 -5.75 -9.52
C LEU A 277 45.52 -4.38 -10.19
N LEU A 278 44.27 -3.89 -10.44
CA LEU A 278 44.04 -2.57 -11.04
C LEU A 278 44.26 -1.41 -10.07
N GLN A 279 44.06 -1.62 -8.78
CA GLN A 279 44.23 -0.60 -7.74
C GLN A 279 45.71 -0.36 -7.40
N GLY A 280 46.57 -1.40 -7.49
CA GLY A 280 47.99 -1.32 -7.14
C GLY A 280 48.17 -0.76 -5.73
N ARG A 281 49.01 0.30 -5.59
CA ARG A 281 49.21 1.09 -4.36
C ARG A 281 48.48 2.44 -4.36
N GLY A 282 47.55 2.68 -5.32
CA GLY A 282 46.81 3.91 -5.48
C GLY A 282 45.52 3.98 -4.64
N GLU A 283 44.77 5.09 -4.81
CA GLU A 283 43.46 5.28 -4.17
C GLU A 283 42.46 4.21 -4.60
N ALA A 284 41.48 3.93 -3.73
CA ALA A 284 40.44 2.94 -3.98
C ALA A 284 39.66 3.26 -5.27
N LEU A 285 39.65 2.31 -6.22
CA LEU A 285 38.88 2.45 -7.47
C LEU A 285 37.40 2.58 -7.14
N ASN A 286 36.84 3.77 -7.42
CA ASN A 286 35.41 3.99 -7.29
C ASN A 286 34.69 3.34 -8.49
N THR A 287 34.21 2.10 -8.30
CA THR A 287 33.52 1.30 -9.32
C THR A 287 32.01 1.47 -9.29
N LEU A 288 31.48 2.26 -8.34
CA LEU A 288 30.05 2.52 -8.25
C LEU A 288 29.58 3.51 -9.34
N GLU A 289 28.38 3.32 -9.84
CA GLU A 289 27.72 4.30 -10.69
C GLU A 289 27.46 5.60 -9.92
N THR A 290 27.45 6.72 -10.62
CA THR A 290 27.03 8.00 -10.05
C THR A 290 25.50 8.07 -9.97
N GLU A 291 24.96 8.97 -9.14
CA GLU A 291 23.50 9.27 -9.09
C GLU A 291 22.94 9.58 -10.48
N GLY A 292 23.65 10.36 -11.31
CA GLY A 292 23.22 10.67 -12.66
C GLY A 292 23.12 9.47 -13.58
N GLN A 293 24.03 8.50 -13.44
CA GLN A 293 23.99 7.24 -14.18
C GLN A 293 22.88 6.31 -13.67
N MET A 294 22.67 6.25 -12.38
CA MET A 294 21.53 5.53 -11.80
C MET A 294 20.21 6.08 -12.34
N ILE A 295 20.01 7.41 -12.37
CA ILE A 295 18.81 8.04 -12.92
C ILE A 295 18.66 7.72 -14.41
N GLN A 296 19.75 7.81 -15.21
CA GLN A 296 19.74 7.45 -16.63
C GLN A 296 19.34 5.98 -16.85
N ARG A 297 19.78 5.08 -16.00
CA ARG A 297 19.44 3.65 -16.06
C ARG A 297 17.98 3.37 -15.67
N VAL A 298 17.50 4.04 -14.62
CA VAL A 298 16.17 3.77 -14.04
C VAL A 298 15.06 4.44 -14.85
N MET A 299 15.30 5.66 -15.35
CA MET A 299 14.28 6.47 -16.00
C MET A 299 14.78 7.23 -17.24
N PRO A 300 15.31 6.52 -18.26
CA PRO A 300 15.86 7.15 -19.46
C PRO A 300 14.85 8.05 -20.17
N ASP A 301 13.56 7.67 -20.20
CA ASP A 301 12.49 8.39 -20.87
C ASP A 301 12.16 9.75 -20.24
N LEU A 302 12.56 9.95 -18.97
CA LEU A 302 12.33 11.20 -18.25
C LEU A 302 13.51 12.18 -18.30
N MET A 303 14.66 11.79 -18.86
CA MET A 303 15.87 12.64 -18.85
C MET A 303 15.69 14.00 -19.56
N GLY A 304 14.78 14.09 -20.51
CA GLY A 304 14.42 15.34 -21.18
C GLY A 304 13.26 16.12 -20.55
N VAL A 305 12.73 15.66 -19.42
CA VAL A 305 11.60 16.30 -18.74
C VAL A 305 12.06 16.96 -17.45
N LYS A 306 11.59 18.19 -17.21
CA LYS A 306 11.86 18.93 -15.96
C LYS A 306 10.62 18.96 -15.07
N ASN A 307 10.84 19.09 -13.76
CA ASN A 307 9.77 19.21 -12.76
C ASN A 307 8.73 18.08 -12.85
N ILE A 308 9.19 16.85 -12.79
CA ILE A 308 8.33 15.67 -12.85
C ILE A 308 7.44 15.55 -11.62
N LEU A 309 6.32 14.83 -11.74
CA LEU A 309 5.50 14.40 -10.62
C LEU A 309 5.91 12.98 -10.19
N VAL A 310 6.13 12.79 -8.90
CA VAL A 310 6.37 11.46 -8.34
C VAL A 310 5.09 10.96 -7.69
N LEU A 311 4.75 9.69 -7.95
CA LEU A 311 3.65 8.97 -7.33
C LEU A 311 4.24 7.79 -6.54
N ASN A 312 4.18 7.84 -5.21
CA ASN A 312 4.64 6.75 -4.36
C ASN A 312 3.45 5.85 -3.99
N ASP A 313 3.51 4.58 -4.38
CA ASP A 313 2.57 3.56 -3.89
C ASP A 313 3.10 2.96 -2.60
N GLU A 314 2.20 2.70 -1.65
CA GLU A 314 2.54 2.26 -0.28
C GLU A 314 3.63 3.14 0.37
N ALA A 315 3.41 4.44 0.31
CA ALA A 315 4.37 5.48 0.67
C ALA A 315 4.83 5.46 2.14
N HIS A 316 4.18 4.65 3.00
CA HIS A 316 4.59 4.44 4.40
C HIS A 316 5.98 3.78 4.53
N HIS A 317 6.52 3.23 3.46
CA HIS A 317 7.91 2.77 3.39
C HIS A 317 8.91 3.85 2.96
N CYS A 318 8.45 5.06 2.64
CA CYS A 318 9.28 6.14 2.12
C CYS A 318 9.26 7.34 3.07
N TYR A 319 10.21 7.41 3.99
CA TYR A 319 10.37 8.52 4.92
C TYR A 319 11.84 8.79 5.22
N ARG A 320 12.13 9.98 5.72
CA ARG A 320 13.44 10.33 6.28
C ARG A 320 13.45 10.01 7.77
N GLU A 321 14.50 9.37 8.24
CA GLU A 321 14.72 9.13 9.65
C GLU A 321 14.92 10.44 10.40
N LYS A 322 14.42 10.49 11.64
CA LYS A 322 14.72 11.59 12.56
C LYS A 322 16.17 11.47 13.05
N PRO A 323 16.88 12.57 13.27
CA PRO A 323 18.17 12.54 13.97
C PRO A 323 18.03 11.81 15.32
N GLY A 324 18.96 10.89 15.62
CA GLY A 324 18.88 10.02 16.81
C GLY A 324 18.15 8.69 16.62
N ALA A 325 17.58 8.41 15.46
CA ALA A 325 16.89 7.13 15.17
C ALA A 325 17.77 5.89 15.40
N ARG A 326 19.10 6.01 15.19
CA ARG A 326 20.05 4.91 15.41
C ARG A 326 20.15 4.49 16.86
N GLU A 327 20.00 5.44 17.79
CA GLU A 327 20.02 5.18 19.24
C GLU A 327 18.75 4.40 19.63
N ALA A 328 17.59 4.82 19.14
CA ALA A 328 16.34 4.11 19.34
C ALA A 328 16.34 2.67 18.77
N LEU A 329 17.05 2.43 17.66
CA LEU A 329 17.24 1.09 17.10
C LEU A 329 18.07 0.17 18.02
N GLN A 330 19.00 0.70 18.82
CA GLN A 330 19.81 -0.10 19.72
C GLN A 330 19.01 -0.62 20.94
N GLU A 331 17.93 0.04 21.29
CA GLU A 331 17.03 -0.40 22.38
C GLU A 331 16.16 -1.60 21.98
N LEU A 332 15.92 -1.79 20.68
CA LEU A 332 15.16 -2.92 20.16
C LEU A 332 15.99 -4.22 20.19
N LYS A 333 15.33 -5.36 20.42
CA LYS A 333 15.98 -6.67 20.52
C LYS A 333 15.33 -7.71 19.60
N GLY A 334 16.12 -8.70 19.16
CA GLY A 334 15.61 -9.87 18.45
C GLY A 334 15.03 -9.57 17.06
N GLU A 335 13.84 -10.06 16.78
CA GLU A 335 13.17 -9.91 15.48
C GLU A 335 12.69 -8.46 15.25
N ASP A 336 12.22 -7.77 16.29
CA ASP A 336 11.77 -6.38 16.19
C ASP A 336 12.89 -5.45 15.71
N ARG A 337 14.11 -5.68 16.19
CA ARG A 337 15.29 -4.93 15.73
C ARG A 337 15.60 -5.18 14.26
N LYS A 338 15.56 -6.43 13.81
CA LYS A 338 15.84 -6.79 12.42
C LYS A 338 14.79 -6.20 11.46
N GLU A 339 13.53 -6.23 11.88
CA GLU A 339 12.44 -5.63 11.09
C GLU A 339 12.62 -4.11 11.00
N ALA A 340 12.91 -3.45 12.11
CA ALA A 340 13.16 -2.01 12.14
C ALA A 340 14.39 -1.61 11.30
N GLU A 341 15.49 -2.37 11.36
CA GLU A 341 16.68 -2.15 10.53
C GLU A 341 16.35 -2.29 9.04
N LYS A 342 15.58 -3.32 8.65
CA LYS A 342 15.14 -3.53 7.27
C LYS A 342 14.25 -2.39 6.77
N ASN A 343 13.27 -1.97 7.57
CA ASN A 343 12.37 -0.87 7.23
C ASN A 343 13.15 0.44 7.05
N THR A 344 14.09 0.71 7.94
CA THR A 344 14.95 1.89 7.93
C THR A 344 15.86 1.91 6.70
N GLU A 345 16.49 0.79 6.34
CA GLU A 345 17.31 0.67 5.14
C GLU A 345 16.50 0.91 3.86
N ALA A 346 15.31 0.31 3.77
CA ALA A 346 14.39 0.49 2.65
C ALA A 346 13.96 1.96 2.52
N ALA A 347 13.55 2.59 3.62
CA ALA A 347 13.13 3.99 3.63
C ALA A 347 14.27 4.93 3.22
N ARG A 348 15.48 4.70 3.72
CA ARG A 348 16.68 5.47 3.37
C ARG A 348 17.03 5.36 1.88
N LEU A 349 16.98 4.15 1.33
CA LEU A 349 17.24 3.93 -0.10
C LEU A 349 16.20 4.64 -0.96
N TRP A 350 14.93 4.56 -0.59
CA TRP A 350 13.84 5.16 -1.34
C TRP A 350 13.95 6.69 -1.34
N ILE A 351 14.05 7.30 -0.15
CA ILE A 351 14.09 8.75 -0.03
C ILE A 351 15.34 9.34 -0.69
N SER A 352 16.52 8.72 -0.53
CA SER A 352 17.77 9.20 -1.16
C SER A 352 17.70 9.13 -2.69
N GLY A 353 17.04 8.10 -3.23
CA GLY A 353 16.76 8.00 -4.67
C GLY A 353 15.91 9.15 -5.17
N LEU A 354 14.83 9.50 -4.45
CA LEU A 354 13.96 10.62 -4.81
C LEU A 354 14.67 11.98 -4.71
N GLU A 355 15.54 12.14 -3.73
CA GLU A 355 16.37 13.34 -3.59
C GLU A 355 17.35 13.49 -4.78
N ALA A 356 17.98 12.38 -5.20
CA ALA A 356 18.84 12.39 -6.39
C ALA A 356 18.05 12.76 -7.65
N VAL A 357 16.84 12.22 -7.82
CA VAL A 357 15.92 12.57 -8.90
C VAL A 357 15.56 14.07 -8.85
N SER A 358 15.24 14.58 -7.66
CA SER A 358 14.93 16.00 -7.46
C SER A 358 16.09 16.91 -7.84
N ARG A 359 17.31 16.55 -7.46
CA ARG A 359 18.52 17.32 -7.84
C ARG A 359 18.77 17.34 -9.36
N LYS A 360 18.48 16.24 -10.04
CA LYS A 360 18.81 16.09 -11.48
C LYS A 360 17.72 16.59 -12.41
N LEU A 361 16.47 16.21 -12.17
CA LEU A 361 15.34 16.49 -13.05
C LEU A 361 14.44 17.60 -12.52
N GLY A 362 14.49 17.89 -11.22
CA GLY A 362 13.48 18.64 -10.50
C GLY A 362 12.24 17.80 -10.26
N VAL A 363 11.67 17.92 -9.09
CA VAL A 363 10.41 17.30 -8.71
C VAL A 363 9.45 18.39 -8.29
N ALA A 364 8.36 18.55 -9.03
CA ALA A 364 7.35 19.55 -8.73
C ALA A 364 6.63 19.21 -7.41
N ARG A 365 6.23 17.96 -7.26
CA ARG A 365 5.57 17.42 -6.05
C ARG A 365 5.72 15.90 -6.01
N LEU A 366 5.55 15.36 -4.79
CA LEU A 366 5.38 13.94 -4.56
C LEU A 366 3.96 13.71 -4.04
N MET A 367 3.21 12.83 -4.69
CA MET A 367 1.91 12.36 -4.21
C MET A 367 2.11 10.98 -3.59
N ASP A 368 1.94 10.91 -2.30
CA ASP A 368 2.09 9.69 -1.51
C ASP A 368 0.72 9.02 -1.36
N LEU A 369 0.57 7.81 -1.87
CA LEU A 369 -0.65 7.04 -1.72
C LEU A 369 -0.39 5.88 -0.76
N SER A 370 -1.13 5.84 0.33
CA SER A 370 -1.02 4.77 1.33
C SER A 370 -2.33 4.59 2.08
N ALA A 371 -2.60 3.37 2.53
CA ALA A 371 -3.67 3.11 3.49
C ALA A 371 -3.25 3.51 4.91
N THR A 372 -1.95 3.46 5.17
CA THR A 372 -1.34 3.63 6.49
C THR A 372 -0.14 4.56 6.41
N PRO A 373 -0.32 5.87 6.10
CA PRO A 373 0.80 6.82 6.00
C PRO A 373 1.34 7.18 7.39
N PHE A 374 1.85 6.17 8.09
CA PHE A 374 2.39 6.27 9.44
C PHE A 374 3.89 5.98 9.43
N PHE A 375 4.61 6.60 10.38
CA PHE A 375 6.00 6.24 10.64
C PHE A 375 6.09 4.83 11.23
N LEU A 376 7.02 4.05 10.70
CA LEU A 376 7.30 2.70 11.15
C LEU A 376 8.32 2.68 12.30
N SER A 377 8.40 1.55 12.99
CA SER A 377 9.42 1.30 14.02
C SER A 377 10.83 1.49 13.46
N GLY A 378 11.69 2.16 14.21
CA GLY A 378 13.06 2.48 13.80
C GLY A 378 13.23 3.82 13.06
N SER A 379 12.13 4.52 12.75
CA SER A 379 12.17 5.83 12.07
C SER A 379 12.71 6.98 12.93
N GLY A 380 12.77 6.80 14.26
CA GLY A 380 13.05 7.86 15.23
C GLY A 380 11.84 8.73 15.57
N TYR A 381 10.71 8.51 14.91
CA TYR A 381 9.39 8.99 15.31
C TYR A 381 8.66 7.91 16.11
N PHE A 382 7.66 8.32 16.88
CA PHE A 382 6.80 7.35 17.55
C PHE A 382 6.08 6.49 16.51
N GLU A 383 6.17 5.16 16.63
CA GLU A 383 5.53 4.22 15.70
C GLU A 383 4.02 4.46 15.63
N GLY A 384 3.48 4.54 14.42
CA GLY A 384 2.06 4.82 14.19
C GLY A 384 1.70 6.31 14.17
N THR A 385 2.66 7.23 14.30
CA THR A 385 2.42 8.65 14.09
C THR A 385 2.10 8.90 12.61
N LEU A 386 0.98 9.59 12.34
CA LEU A 386 0.56 9.96 11.00
C LEU A 386 1.57 10.93 10.37
N PHE A 387 1.87 10.75 9.10
CA PHE A 387 2.75 11.68 8.37
C PHE A 387 2.16 13.10 8.41
N PRO A 388 2.93 14.13 8.85
CA PRO A 388 2.42 15.50 8.99
C PRO A 388 1.93 16.13 7.68
N TRP A 389 2.38 15.63 6.53
CA TRP A 389 1.94 16.07 5.20
C TRP A 389 0.75 15.29 4.65
N THR A 390 0.01 14.54 5.51
CA THR A 390 -1.23 13.86 5.11
C THR A 390 -2.36 14.88 4.99
N MET A 391 -2.98 14.93 3.81
CA MET A 391 -3.97 15.95 3.45
C MET A 391 -5.35 15.39 3.14
N SER A 392 -5.52 14.07 3.06
CA SER A 392 -6.83 13.43 2.95
C SER A 392 -6.88 12.16 3.81
N ASP A 393 -8.09 11.76 4.19
CA ASP A 393 -8.32 10.56 4.99
C ASP A 393 -9.59 9.85 4.55
N PHE A 394 -9.44 8.61 4.09
CA PHE A 394 -10.52 7.66 3.87
C PHE A 394 -10.11 6.34 4.54
N SER A 395 -10.66 6.12 5.72
CA SER A 395 -10.27 5.02 6.61
C SER A 395 -10.81 3.67 6.15
N LEU A 396 -10.31 2.58 6.77
CA LEU A 396 -10.86 1.23 6.55
C LEU A 396 -12.34 1.16 6.96
N MET A 397 -12.72 1.84 8.05
CA MET A 397 -14.12 1.90 8.48
C MET A 397 -15.00 2.61 7.46
N ASP A 398 -14.54 3.73 6.88
CA ASP A 398 -15.26 4.40 5.79
C ASP A 398 -15.44 3.47 4.59
N ALA A 399 -14.42 2.69 4.25
CA ALA A 399 -14.47 1.75 3.13
C ALA A 399 -15.44 0.58 3.38
N ILE A 400 -15.54 0.09 4.61
CA ILE A 400 -16.52 -0.94 5.02
C ILE A 400 -17.93 -0.34 4.99
N GLU A 401 -18.12 0.84 5.58
CA GLU A 401 -19.40 1.53 5.66
C GLU A 401 -19.94 1.97 4.29
N CYS A 402 -19.06 2.14 3.31
CA CYS A 402 -19.41 2.39 1.90
C CYS A 402 -19.52 1.10 1.05
N GLY A 403 -19.34 -0.08 1.62
CA GLY A 403 -19.41 -1.34 0.89
C GLY A 403 -18.28 -1.57 -0.14
N ILE A 404 -17.19 -0.79 -0.04
CA ILE A 404 -16.01 -0.93 -0.93
C ILE A 404 -15.15 -2.11 -0.50
N VAL A 405 -15.02 -2.31 0.81
CA VAL A 405 -14.21 -3.37 1.43
C VAL A 405 -15.10 -4.25 2.29
N LYS A 406 -14.88 -5.57 2.22
CA LYS A 406 -15.57 -6.53 3.06
C LYS A 406 -15.15 -6.36 4.52
N LEU A 407 -16.10 -6.62 5.42
CA LEU A 407 -15.80 -6.66 6.84
C LEU A 407 -14.80 -7.80 7.12
N PRO A 408 -13.60 -7.51 7.65
CA PRO A 408 -12.67 -8.56 8.05
C PRO A 408 -13.22 -9.33 9.25
N ARG A 409 -13.19 -10.64 9.17
CA ARG A 409 -13.60 -11.54 10.27
C ARG A 409 -12.38 -12.30 10.75
N VAL A 410 -12.11 -12.22 12.04
CA VAL A 410 -11.01 -12.93 12.68
C VAL A 410 -11.62 -13.97 13.62
N PRO A 411 -11.25 -15.27 13.51
CA PRO A 411 -11.70 -16.27 14.45
C PRO A 411 -11.14 -15.95 15.85
N VAL A 412 -12.03 -15.86 16.85
CA VAL A 412 -11.65 -15.56 18.24
C VAL A 412 -11.72 -16.79 19.14
N ALA A 413 -12.47 -17.81 18.74
CA ALA A 413 -12.60 -19.08 19.43
C ALA A 413 -12.90 -20.20 18.44
N ASP A 414 -12.45 -21.40 18.75
CA ASP A 414 -12.76 -22.61 18.01
C ASP A 414 -13.94 -23.30 18.69
N ASN A 415 -15.06 -23.48 17.98
CA ASN A 415 -16.25 -24.17 18.48
C ASN A 415 -16.22 -25.69 18.19
N ILE A 416 -15.03 -26.26 18.10
CA ILE A 416 -14.86 -27.70 17.87
C ILE A 416 -14.83 -28.40 19.21
N PRO A 417 -15.77 -29.33 19.53
CA PRO A 417 -15.75 -30.07 20.76
C PRO A 417 -14.62 -31.11 20.71
N GLY A 418 -13.70 -31.07 21.68
CA GLY A 418 -12.59 -32.01 21.82
C GLY A 418 -11.37 -31.40 22.50
N GLU A 419 -10.55 -32.26 23.14
CA GLU A 419 -9.32 -31.80 23.82
C GLU A 419 -8.15 -31.45 22.85
N GLU A 420 -8.22 -31.88 21.58
CA GLU A 420 -7.25 -31.54 20.51
C GLU A 420 -7.85 -30.48 19.59
N MET A 421 -7.99 -29.29 20.10
CA MET A 421 -8.49 -28.16 19.32
C MET A 421 -7.43 -27.64 18.33
N PRO A 422 -7.76 -27.42 17.03
CA PRO A 422 -6.87 -26.71 16.13
C PRO A 422 -6.71 -25.28 16.62
N MET A 423 -5.51 -24.93 17.07
CA MET A 423 -5.19 -23.58 17.49
C MET A 423 -4.95 -22.69 16.25
N PHE A 424 -5.99 -22.08 15.73
CA PHE A 424 -5.88 -21.15 14.59
C PHE A 424 -5.18 -19.84 14.98
N ARG A 425 -5.36 -19.41 16.23
CA ARG A 425 -4.71 -18.23 16.76
C ARG A 425 -3.28 -18.56 17.15
N ASP A 426 -2.33 -17.72 16.69
CA ASP A 426 -0.89 -17.88 16.95
C ASP A 426 -0.34 -19.27 16.51
N LEU A 427 -0.96 -19.88 15.49
CA LEU A 427 -0.60 -21.21 14.99
C LEU A 427 0.91 -21.35 14.75
N TRP A 428 1.54 -20.32 14.16
CA TRP A 428 2.98 -20.34 13.90
C TRP A 428 3.82 -20.50 15.16
N GLU A 429 3.47 -19.83 16.25
CA GLU A 429 4.20 -19.94 17.53
C GLU A 429 4.19 -21.40 18.06
N HIS A 430 3.09 -22.12 17.84
CA HIS A 430 2.94 -23.50 18.28
C HIS A 430 3.63 -24.53 17.38
N ILE A 431 3.72 -24.27 16.09
CA ILE A 431 4.26 -25.24 15.11
C ILE A 431 5.69 -24.98 14.68
N ARG A 432 6.24 -23.77 14.84
CA ARG A 432 7.57 -23.37 14.31
C ARG A 432 8.72 -24.31 14.70
N ALA A 433 8.67 -24.86 15.93
CA ALA A 433 9.69 -25.79 16.41
C ALA A 433 9.60 -27.17 15.74
N LYS A 434 8.40 -27.56 15.30
CA LYS A 434 8.06 -28.85 14.69
C LYS A 434 8.12 -28.83 13.16
N MET A 435 8.28 -27.63 12.56
CA MET A 435 8.37 -27.50 11.10
C MET A 435 9.63 -28.18 10.55
N PRO A 436 9.52 -28.85 9.38
CA PRO A 436 10.65 -29.48 8.73
C PRO A 436 11.80 -28.49 8.50
N LYS A 437 13.01 -28.84 8.89
CA LYS A 437 14.22 -28.02 8.71
C LYS A 437 15.09 -28.63 7.62
N LYS A 438 15.56 -27.80 6.69
CA LYS A 438 16.51 -28.21 5.67
C LYS A 438 17.83 -28.60 6.35
N GLY A 439 18.23 -29.89 6.27
CA GLY A 439 19.50 -30.38 6.80
C GLY A 439 20.69 -29.83 6.00
N ARG A 440 21.90 -29.85 6.61
CA ARG A 440 23.16 -29.44 5.98
C ARG A 440 23.70 -30.56 5.04
N GLY A 441 23.04 -30.83 3.89
CA GLY A 441 23.51 -31.85 2.93
C GLY A 441 22.92 -31.65 1.54
N LYS A 442 23.71 -31.92 0.47
CA LYS A 442 23.18 -32.01 -0.88
C LYS A 442 22.28 -33.26 -0.95
N GLY A 443 20.96 -33.09 -1.00
CA GLY A 443 20.02 -34.19 -1.16
C GLY A 443 18.88 -34.22 -0.14
N ASN A 444 18.87 -33.38 0.88
CA ASN A 444 17.79 -33.36 1.88
C ASN A 444 16.63 -32.49 1.35
N THR A 445 15.77 -33.10 0.54
CA THR A 445 14.50 -32.51 0.13
C THR A 445 13.52 -32.58 1.32
N LEU A 446 12.88 -31.46 1.61
CA LEU A 446 11.83 -31.40 2.62
C LEU A 446 10.62 -32.19 2.12
N ASP A 447 10.06 -33.08 2.95
CA ASP A 447 8.89 -33.88 2.60
C ASP A 447 7.60 -33.10 2.90
N PRO A 448 6.78 -32.78 1.89
CA PRO A 448 5.50 -32.09 2.09
C PRO A 448 4.51 -32.85 2.97
N LEU A 449 4.64 -34.18 3.07
CA LEU A 449 3.79 -35.01 3.91
C LEU A 449 4.17 -34.97 5.40
N SER A 450 5.34 -34.39 5.72
CA SER A 450 5.84 -34.27 7.10
C SER A 450 5.44 -32.97 7.80
N LEU A 451 4.42 -32.25 7.30
CA LEU A 451 3.89 -31.07 7.96
C LEU A 451 3.32 -31.42 9.35
N PRO A 452 3.47 -30.52 10.36
CA PRO A 452 2.90 -30.74 11.69
C PRO A 452 1.40 -31.02 11.62
N PRO A 453 0.87 -32.00 12.38
CA PRO A 453 -0.57 -32.33 12.36
C PRO A 453 -1.48 -31.13 12.63
N GLN A 454 -1.05 -30.23 13.52
CA GLN A 454 -1.79 -28.99 13.82
C GLN A 454 -1.98 -28.10 12.58
N LEU A 455 -0.94 -28.00 11.73
CA LEU A 455 -1.04 -27.24 10.48
C LEU A 455 -1.96 -27.95 9.48
N GLN A 456 -1.84 -29.27 9.35
CA GLN A 456 -2.70 -30.06 8.46
C GLN A 456 -4.17 -29.90 8.86
N THR A 457 -4.50 -30.06 10.16
CA THR A 457 -5.87 -29.89 10.68
C THR A 457 -6.40 -28.46 10.45
N ALA A 458 -5.56 -27.44 10.66
CA ALA A 458 -5.94 -26.05 10.40
C ALA A 458 -6.27 -25.80 8.91
N LEU A 459 -5.44 -26.32 8.01
CA LEU A 459 -5.67 -26.21 6.57
C LEU A 459 -6.95 -26.92 6.14
N GLU A 460 -7.22 -28.12 6.66
CA GLU A 460 -8.42 -28.91 6.36
C GLU A 460 -9.70 -28.24 6.90
N ALA A 461 -9.66 -27.70 8.12
CA ALA A 461 -10.80 -27.01 8.71
C ALA A 461 -11.15 -25.72 7.93
N LEU A 462 -10.15 -24.91 7.59
CA LEU A 462 -10.34 -23.71 6.77
C LEU A 462 -10.81 -24.06 5.34
N TYR A 463 -10.30 -25.16 4.77
CA TYR A 463 -10.76 -25.67 3.49
C TYR A 463 -12.24 -26.10 3.53
N GLY A 464 -12.69 -26.74 4.60
CA GLY A 464 -14.09 -27.10 4.76
C GLY A 464 -15.03 -25.88 4.70
N HIS A 465 -14.62 -24.78 5.31
CA HIS A 465 -15.34 -23.50 5.19
C HIS A 465 -15.27 -22.92 3.78
N TYR A 466 -14.09 -22.96 3.15
CA TYR A 466 -13.90 -22.52 1.78
C TYR A 466 -14.81 -23.29 0.81
N ALA A 467 -14.85 -24.61 0.91
CA ALA A 467 -15.66 -25.45 0.02
C ALA A 467 -17.16 -25.12 0.10
N LYS A 468 -17.67 -24.82 1.30
CA LYS A 468 -19.06 -24.35 1.49
C LYS A 468 -19.27 -23.00 0.81
N THR A 469 -18.34 -22.06 0.99
CA THR A 469 -18.42 -20.73 0.36
C THR A 469 -18.33 -20.84 -1.16
N PHE A 470 -17.47 -21.71 -1.67
CA PHE A 470 -17.31 -21.97 -3.10
C PHE A 470 -18.62 -22.47 -3.73
N ALA A 471 -19.27 -23.46 -3.08
CA ALA A 471 -20.56 -23.99 -3.54
C ALA A 471 -21.64 -22.89 -3.58
N LEU A 472 -21.77 -22.10 -2.51
CA LEU A 472 -22.72 -20.97 -2.46
C LEU A 472 -22.48 -19.94 -3.55
N TRP A 473 -21.22 -19.66 -3.89
CA TRP A 473 -20.88 -18.72 -4.97
C TRP A 473 -21.25 -19.28 -6.33
N GLN A 474 -21.03 -20.58 -6.58
CA GLN A 474 -21.45 -21.24 -7.81
C GLN A 474 -22.97 -21.21 -7.96
N GLU A 475 -23.73 -21.54 -6.92
CA GLU A 475 -25.19 -21.49 -6.89
C GLU A 475 -25.72 -20.07 -7.16
N SER A 476 -25.01 -19.06 -6.66
CA SER A 476 -25.33 -17.63 -6.87
C SER A 476 -24.90 -17.10 -8.25
N GLY A 477 -24.32 -17.94 -9.12
CA GLY A 477 -23.85 -17.53 -10.45
C GLY A 477 -22.61 -16.64 -10.45
N ILE A 478 -21.87 -16.55 -9.34
CA ILE A 478 -20.64 -15.77 -9.24
C ILE A 478 -19.51 -16.52 -9.95
N ARG A 479 -19.02 -15.97 -11.06
CA ARG A 479 -18.03 -16.65 -11.93
C ARG A 479 -16.61 -16.68 -11.38
N VAL A 480 -16.25 -15.73 -10.50
CA VAL A 480 -14.92 -15.65 -9.88
C VAL A 480 -14.96 -16.46 -8.58
N PRO A 481 -14.13 -17.50 -8.41
CA PRO A 481 -14.12 -18.27 -7.18
C PRO A 481 -13.63 -17.42 -6.00
N PRO A 482 -14.04 -17.76 -4.75
CA PRO A 482 -13.44 -17.14 -3.57
C PRO A 482 -11.94 -17.46 -3.52
N CYS A 483 -11.15 -16.58 -2.94
CA CYS A 483 -9.70 -16.73 -2.85
C CYS A 483 -9.32 -17.27 -1.46
N PHE A 484 -8.51 -18.34 -1.43
CA PHE A 484 -7.89 -18.89 -0.22
C PHE A 484 -6.41 -18.54 -0.24
N ILE A 485 -5.96 -17.71 0.70
CA ILE A 485 -4.57 -17.21 0.76
C ILE A 485 -3.89 -17.77 2.00
N VAL A 486 -2.77 -18.46 1.80
CA VAL A 486 -1.88 -18.93 2.87
C VAL A 486 -0.60 -18.13 2.83
N VAL A 487 -0.35 -17.35 3.88
CA VAL A 487 0.88 -16.57 4.03
C VAL A 487 1.88 -17.37 4.86
N CYS A 488 3.03 -17.64 4.28
CA CYS A 488 4.10 -18.42 4.90
C CYS A 488 5.30 -17.52 5.25
N GLN A 489 6.07 -17.91 6.27
CA GLN A 489 7.19 -17.11 6.77
C GLN A 489 8.38 -17.06 5.79
N ASN A 490 8.56 -18.09 4.97
CA ASN A 490 9.64 -18.16 3.98
C ASN A 490 9.27 -19.07 2.80
N THR A 491 10.04 -18.97 1.72
CA THR A 491 9.83 -19.68 0.45
C THR A 491 9.85 -21.20 0.60
N ALA A 492 10.68 -21.75 1.49
CA ALA A 492 10.77 -23.21 1.71
C ALA A 492 9.48 -23.77 2.34
N ILE A 493 8.92 -23.05 3.31
CA ILE A 493 7.64 -23.42 3.94
C ILE A 493 6.49 -23.20 2.95
N SER A 494 6.52 -22.12 2.19
CA SER A 494 5.54 -21.83 1.15
C SER A 494 5.47 -22.98 0.14
N LYS A 495 6.63 -23.45 -0.33
CA LYS A 495 6.71 -24.60 -1.25
C LYS A 495 6.17 -25.90 -0.63
N LEU A 496 6.48 -26.20 0.63
CA LEU A 496 5.96 -27.38 1.32
C LEU A 496 4.42 -27.34 1.43
N VAL A 497 3.87 -26.22 1.83
CA VAL A 497 2.42 -26.03 1.95
C VAL A 497 1.75 -26.10 0.58
N TYR A 498 2.36 -25.48 -0.43
CA TYR A 498 1.89 -25.56 -1.81
C TYR A 498 1.80 -27.01 -2.30
N ASP A 499 2.87 -27.80 -2.14
CA ASP A 499 2.93 -29.19 -2.56
C ASP A 499 1.91 -30.06 -1.79
N PHE A 500 1.77 -29.84 -0.50
CA PHE A 500 0.76 -30.52 0.32
C PHE A 500 -0.68 -30.24 -0.17
N ILE A 501 -0.99 -28.98 -0.53
CA ILE A 501 -2.31 -28.57 -0.95
C ILE A 501 -2.62 -29.03 -2.38
N SER A 502 -1.70 -28.77 -3.32
CA SER A 502 -1.95 -28.91 -4.76
C SER A 502 -1.53 -30.23 -5.38
N GLY A 503 -0.68 -30.99 -4.68
CA GLY A 503 -0.03 -32.21 -5.18
C GLY A 503 1.34 -31.95 -5.77
N PHE A 504 2.16 -33.00 -5.81
CA PHE A 504 3.53 -32.95 -6.31
C PHE A 504 4.00 -34.32 -6.85
N GLN A 505 5.02 -34.28 -7.69
CA GLN A 505 5.68 -35.50 -8.16
C GLN A 505 6.80 -35.89 -7.20
N ARG A 506 6.70 -37.09 -6.62
CA ARG A 506 7.70 -37.69 -5.75
C ARG A 506 8.63 -38.56 -6.57
N GLN A 507 9.91 -38.29 -6.50
CA GLN A 507 10.92 -39.17 -7.12
C GLN A 507 11.18 -40.36 -6.21
N ASN A 508 11.05 -41.58 -6.76
CA ASN A 508 11.33 -42.83 -6.07
C ASN A 508 12.84 -43.18 -6.19
N ALA A 509 13.30 -44.11 -5.37
CA ALA A 509 14.69 -44.55 -5.37
C ALA A 509 15.12 -45.25 -6.69
N ASP A 510 14.15 -45.74 -7.45
CA ASP A 510 14.35 -46.38 -8.78
C ASP A 510 14.37 -45.39 -9.94
N GLY A 511 14.27 -44.07 -9.67
CA GLY A 511 14.26 -43.02 -10.70
C GLY A 511 12.89 -42.79 -11.34
N THR A 512 11.83 -43.51 -10.93
CA THR A 512 10.46 -43.26 -11.39
C THR A 512 9.84 -42.11 -10.59
N ALA A 513 8.89 -41.39 -11.20
CA ALA A 513 8.13 -40.36 -10.52
C ALA A 513 6.70 -40.84 -10.25
N THR A 514 6.25 -40.75 -9.00
CA THR A 514 4.88 -41.04 -8.59
C THR A 514 4.19 -39.74 -8.19
N LEU A 515 2.95 -39.53 -8.68
CA LEU A 515 2.15 -38.38 -8.29
C LEU A 515 1.57 -38.59 -6.90
N GLU A 516 1.91 -37.69 -5.97
CA GLU A 516 1.22 -37.53 -4.70
C GLU A 516 0.13 -36.48 -4.86
N ASN A 517 -1.12 -36.92 -4.76
CA ASN A 517 -2.28 -36.04 -4.90
C ASN A 517 -2.36 -35.04 -3.75
N GLY A 518 -2.66 -33.78 -4.08
CA GLY A 518 -2.90 -32.74 -3.10
C GLY A 518 -4.04 -33.12 -2.14
N ARG A 519 -3.88 -32.74 -0.87
CA ARG A 519 -4.83 -33.08 0.21
C ARG A 519 -6.16 -32.32 0.09
N LEU A 520 -6.16 -31.14 -0.55
CA LEU A 520 -7.35 -30.30 -0.67
C LEU A 520 -7.92 -30.36 -2.10
N PRO A 521 -9.01 -31.09 -2.33
CA PRO A 521 -9.48 -31.43 -3.70
C PRO A 521 -9.68 -30.25 -4.65
N LEU A 522 -10.34 -29.14 -4.21
CA LEU A 522 -10.58 -27.98 -5.04
C LEU A 522 -9.31 -27.21 -5.45
N PHE A 523 -8.20 -27.49 -4.78
CA PHE A 523 -6.92 -26.78 -4.96
C PHE A 523 -5.88 -27.61 -5.71
N ARG A 524 -6.21 -28.82 -6.15
CA ARG A 524 -5.29 -29.70 -6.88
C ARG A 524 -4.91 -29.09 -8.22
N ASN A 525 -3.65 -29.24 -8.61
CA ASN A 525 -3.10 -28.78 -9.89
C ASN A 525 -2.89 -29.91 -10.90
N PHE A 526 -3.33 -31.12 -10.59
CA PHE A 526 -3.26 -32.29 -11.47
C PHE A 526 -4.63 -32.89 -11.68
N ASP A 527 -4.87 -33.41 -12.88
CA ASP A 527 -6.10 -34.14 -13.20
C ASP A 527 -6.09 -35.59 -12.65
N GLU A 528 -7.15 -36.34 -12.90
CA GLU A 528 -7.29 -37.73 -12.46
C GLU A 528 -6.26 -38.68 -13.09
N ASN A 529 -5.67 -38.29 -14.23
CA ASN A 529 -4.65 -39.04 -14.95
C ASN A 529 -3.23 -38.63 -14.54
N GLY A 530 -3.08 -37.65 -13.64
CA GLY A 530 -1.79 -37.18 -13.17
C GLY A 530 -1.12 -36.13 -14.07
N TYR A 531 -1.84 -35.59 -15.04
CA TYR A 531 -1.35 -34.49 -15.88
C TYR A 531 -1.59 -33.13 -15.22
N PRO A 532 -0.64 -32.19 -15.34
CA PRO A 532 -0.84 -30.82 -14.85
C PRO A 532 -2.04 -30.16 -15.55
N LEU A 533 -2.87 -29.48 -14.78
CA LEU A 533 -3.97 -28.70 -15.32
C LEU A 533 -3.43 -27.54 -16.18
N ALA A 534 -4.06 -27.29 -17.33
CA ALA A 534 -3.72 -26.16 -18.19
C ALA A 534 -3.89 -24.80 -17.46
N ARG A 535 -4.78 -24.76 -16.49
CA ARG A 535 -5.00 -23.62 -15.61
C ARG A 535 -4.92 -24.11 -14.16
N PRO A 536 -3.84 -23.81 -13.45
CA PRO A 536 -3.66 -24.30 -12.09
C PRO A 536 -4.69 -23.67 -11.13
N ASN A 537 -5.20 -24.49 -10.20
CA ASN A 537 -6.12 -24.03 -9.15
C ASN A 537 -5.38 -23.38 -7.96
N THR A 538 -4.09 -23.69 -7.79
CA THR A 538 -3.24 -23.12 -6.74
C THR A 538 -2.00 -22.51 -7.37
N LEU A 539 -1.66 -21.31 -6.94
CA LEU A 539 -0.48 -20.57 -7.37
C LEU A 539 0.49 -20.40 -6.21
N LEU A 540 1.78 -20.52 -6.49
CA LEU A 540 2.86 -20.23 -5.56
C LEU A 540 3.48 -18.89 -5.94
N PHE A 541 3.54 -17.96 -4.99
CA PHE A 541 4.21 -16.68 -5.14
C PHE A 541 5.36 -16.60 -4.15
N ASP A 542 6.56 -16.46 -4.67
CA ASP A 542 7.78 -16.18 -3.89
C ASP A 542 8.18 -14.73 -4.12
N SER A 543 8.44 -14.00 -3.03
CA SER A 543 8.84 -12.57 -3.06
C SER A 543 10.34 -12.40 -2.88
#